data_ad45541562bb94f9fceebd1da7354e0c
#
_entry.id   ad45541562bb94f9fceebd1da7354e0c
#
_cell.length_a   1.000
_cell.length_b   1.000
_cell.length_c   1.000
_cell.angle_alpha   90.00
_cell.angle_beta   90.00
_cell.angle_gamma   90.00
#
_symmetry.space_group_name_H-M   'P 1'
#
loop_
_entity.id
_entity.type
_entity.pdbx_description
1 polymer ?
#
loop_
_entity_poly.entity_id
_entity_poly.type
_entity_poly.pdbx_seq_one_letter_code
_entity_poly.pdbx_strand_id
1 'polypeptide(L)'
;MLWFRAPEKVYFKKGCLPVALEELGVMGKKKAFIVTDSFLYSNGYTDPVTNKLDEMGIKYSVFSDVAPDPTLACAIDGAKAMTAFEPDCIIAIGGGSAMDAGKIMWVLYEHPEADFMDMAMRFIDIRKRVYTFPKMGEKAMFVAVPTSAGTGSEVTPFAVITDGDSGVKYPLADYELMPNMAIVDADMMMNAPKGLTSASGIDAVSHALEAYASVMATDYTDGLALRSLKMIFEYLPRAYDNGPNDPVAREKMGNAATMAGMA
;
A
#
# COMPACT_ATOMS: atom_id res chain seq x y z
N MET A 1 -16.54 -9.66 -20.36
CA MET A 1 -16.84 -8.32 -19.85
C MET A 1 -15.64 -7.89 -19.03
N LEU A 2 -15.05 -6.75 -19.37
CA LEU A 2 -13.94 -6.14 -18.62
C LEU A 2 -14.49 -5.09 -17.67
N TRP A 3 -13.85 -4.90 -16.52
CA TRP A 3 -14.21 -3.88 -15.55
C TRP A 3 -12.95 -3.38 -14.84
N PHE A 4 -12.97 -2.15 -14.40
CA PHE A 4 -11.87 -1.46 -13.73
C PHE A 4 -12.27 -1.15 -12.29
N ARG A 5 -11.39 -1.43 -11.33
CA ARG A 5 -11.60 -1.12 -9.91
C ARG A 5 -10.38 -0.36 -9.38
N ALA A 6 -10.64 0.68 -8.62
CA ALA A 6 -9.67 1.45 -7.86
C ALA A 6 -10.15 1.56 -6.40
N PRO A 7 -9.31 2.03 -5.46
CA PRO A 7 -9.77 2.39 -4.12
C PRO A 7 -10.98 3.35 -4.15
N GLU A 8 -11.81 3.30 -3.13
CA GLU A 8 -12.95 4.21 -3.01
C GLU A 8 -12.52 5.68 -3.00
N LYS A 9 -11.35 5.97 -2.39
CA LYS A 9 -10.77 7.30 -2.32
C LYS A 9 -9.25 7.25 -2.50
N VAL A 10 -8.74 8.16 -3.33
CA VAL A 10 -7.30 8.41 -3.46
C VAL A 10 -7.06 9.89 -3.22
N TYR A 11 -6.47 10.21 -2.09
CA TYR A 11 -5.96 11.55 -1.80
C TYR A 11 -4.56 11.70 -2.37
N PHE A 12 -4.32 12.75 -3.13
CA PHE A 12 -3.03 12.97 -3.77
C PHE A 12 -2.72 14.46 -3.84
N LYS A 13 -1.77 14.89 -3.11
CA LYS A 13 -1.13 16.20 -3.15
C LYS A 13 -0.23 16.34 -1.93
N LYS A 14 0.85 17.11 -2.05
CA LYS A 14 1.64 17.52 -0.90
C LYS A 14 0.75 18.14 0.19
N GLY A 15 0.85 17.62 1.42
CA GLY A 15 0.08 18.10 2.58
C GLY A 15 -1.37 17.58 2.63
N CYS A 16 -1.74 16.54 1.89
CA CYS A 16 -3.10 15.99 1.93
C CYS A 16 -3.34 15.03 3.11
N LEU A 17 -2.29 14.52 3.75
CA LEU A 17 -2.38 13.53 4.81
C LEU A 17 -3.32 13.94 5.96
N PRO A 18 -3.18 15.13 6.60
CA PRO A 18 -4.04 15.50 7.70
C PRO A 18 -5.52 15.66 7.28
N VAL A 19 -5.76 16.17 6.06
CA VAL A 19 -7.12 16.31 5.53
C VAL A 19 -7.77 14.95 5.25
N ALA A 20 -7.00 14.01 4.69
CA ALA A 20 -7.49 12.66 4.44
C ALA A 20 -7.80 11.91 5.74
N LEU A 21 -6.98 12.09 6.78
CA LEU A 21 -7.20 11.46 8.08
C LEU A 21 -8.46 12.00 8.79
N GLU A 22 -8.87 13.25 8.56
CA GLU A 22 -10.11 13.79 9.12
C GLU A 22 -11.34 12.97 8.71
N GLU A 23 -11.30 12.32 7.56
CA GLU A 23 -12.39 11.43 7.14
C GLU A 23 -12.62 10.26 8.11
N LEU A 24 -11.58 9.78 8.79
CA LEU A 24 -11.72 8.71 9.80
C LEU A 24 -12.66 9.16 10.93
N GLY A 25 -12.55 10.42 11.34
CA GLY A 25 -13.46 11.02 12.31
C GLY A 25 -14.90 11.14 11.78
N VAL A 26 -15.06 11.58 10.52
CA VAL A 26 -16.37 11.66 9.86
C VAL A 26 -17.02 10.28 9.73
N MET A 27 -16.22 9.25 9.43
CA MET A 27 -16.66 7.85 9.38
C MET A 27 -16.91 7.24 10.77
N GLY A 28 -16.63 7.97 11.86
CA GLY A 28 -16.83 7.51 13.21
C GLY A 28 -15.82 6.48 13.73
N LYS A 29 -14.64 6.37 13.06
CA LYS A 29 -13.57 5.45 13.48
C LYS A 29 -13.02 5.84 14.86
N LYS A 30 -12.66 4.85 15.67
CA LYS A 30 -12.26 5.03 17.07
C LYS A 30 -10.90 4.44 17.39
N LYS A 31 -10.48 3.40 16.67
CA LYS A 31 -9.26 2.64 16.96
C LYS A 31 -8.49 2.39 15.67
N ALA A 32 -7.34 3.01 15.50
CA ALA A 32 -6.46 2.83 14.37
C ALA A 32 -5.29 1.89 14.72
N PHE A 33 -5.01 0.90 13.88
CA PHE A 33 -3.83 0.06 14.00
C PHE A 33 -2.83 0.44 12.90
N ILE A 34 -1.66 0.95 13.30
CA ILE A 34 -0.63 1.41 12.38
C ILE A 34 0.35 0.27 12.11
N VAL A 35 0.58 -0.04 10.83
CA VAL A 35 1.56 -1.03 10.37
C VAL A 35 2.69 -0.30 9.65
N THR A 36 3.93 -0.51 10.08
CA THR A 36 5.12 0.13 9.51
C THR A 36 6.38 -0.70 9.76
N ASP A 37 7.53 -0.22 9.32
CA ASP A 37 8.83 -0.79 9.68
C ASP A 37 9.51 0.01 10.81
N SER A 38 10.53 -0.62 11.43
CA SER A 38 11.24 -0.04 12.57
C SER A 38 12.03 1.22 12.22
N PHE A 39 12.51 1.35 10.97
CA PHE A 39 13.23 2.54 10.52
C PHE A 39 12.29 3.73 10.44
N LEU A 40 11.15 3.59 9.78
CA LEU A 40 10.16 4.65 9.64
C LEU A 40 9.60 5.07 11.01
N TYR A 41 9.31 4.09 11.86
CA TYR A 41 8.82 4.37 13.22
C TYR A 41 9.86 5.14 14.04
N SER A 42 11.11 4.65 14.11
CA SER A 42 12.16 5.27 14.92
C SER A 42 12.62 6.65 14.41
N ASN A 43 12.36 6.95 13.14
CA ASN A 43 12.69 8.26 12.53
C ASN A 43 11.49 9.21 12.42
N GLY A 44 10.39 8.93 13.10
CA GLY A 44 9.26 9.84 13.22
C GLY A 44 8.37 9.96 11.97
N TYR A 45 8.45 9.03 11.01
CA TYR A 45 7.58 9.05 9.83
C TYR A 45 6.12 8.76 10.18
N THR A 46 5.85 8.13 11.32
CA THR A 46 4.50 7.90 11.83
C THR A 46 3.92 9.10 12.57
N ASP A 47 4.76 10.05 13.02
CA ASP A 47 4.34 11.16 13.87
C ASP A 47 3.24 12.03 13.23
N PRO A 48 3.27 12.37 11.93
CA PRO A 48 2.19 13.13 11.32
C PRO A 48 0.83 12.43 11.42
N VAL A 49 0.82 11.10 11.39
CA VAL A 49 -0.41 10.28 11.53
C VAL A 49 -0.82 10.21 13.00
N THR A 50 0.10 9.82 13.90
CA THR A 50 -0.22 9.65 15.33
C THR A 50 -0.67 10.97 15.98
N ASN A 51 0.02 12.08 15.68
CA ASN A 51 -0.37 13.41 16.16
C ASN A 51 -1.80 13.79 15.69
N LYS A 52 -2.14 13.49 14.44
CA LYS A 52 -3.48 13.76 13.92
C LYS A 52 -4.54 12.86 14.56
N LEU A 53 -4.23 11.59 14.81
CA LEU A 53 -5.12 10.68 15.54
C LEU A 53 -5.35 11.14 16.99
N ASP A 54 -4.30 11.61 17.69
CA ASP A 54 -4.40 12.18 19.03
C ASP A 54 -5.29 13.42 19.04
N GLU A 55 -5.08 14.35 18.09
CA GLU A 55 -5.93 15.54 17.91
C GLU A 55 -7.41 15.18 17.74
N MET A 56 -7.69 14.10 17.03
CA MET A 56 -9.05 13.62 16.76
C MET A 56 -9.61 12.72 17.87
N GLY A 57 -8.82 12.38 18.89
CA GLY A 57 -9.20 11.48 19.97
C GLY A 57 -9.40 10.02 19.53
N ILE A 58 -8.76 9.61 18.43
CA ILE A 58 -8.75 8.23 17.93
C ILE A 58 -7.61 7.49 18.59
N LYS A 59 -7.92 6.41 19.32
CA LYS A 59 -6.89 5.55 19.94
C LYS A 59 -6.12 4.81 18.88
N TYR A 60 -4.80 4.60 19.09
CA TYR A 60 -4.00 3.83 18.15
C TYR A 60 -3.04 2.87 18.85
N SER A 61 -2.62 1.87 18.10
CA SER A 61 -1.51 0.97 18.42
C SER A 61 -0.60 0.86 17.20
N VAL A 62 0.70 0.70 17.41
CA VAL A 62 1.69 0.62 16.33
C VAL A 62 2.36 -0.75 16.34
N PHE A 63 2.40 -1.38 15.17
CA PHE A 63 3.22 -2.54 14.89
C PHE A 63 4.33 -2.12 13.92
N SER A 64 5.56 -2.08 14.41
CA SER A 64 6.73 -1.54 13.69
C SER A 64 7.75 -2.60 13.27
N ASP A 65 7.40 -3.88 13.36
CA ASP A 65 8.35 -4.97 13.15
C ASP A 65 8.29 -5.57 11.74
N VAL A 66 7.76 -4.79 10.76
CA VAL A 66 7.76 -5.25 9.37
C VAL A 66 9.16 -5.14 8.79
N ALA A 67 9.73 -6.29 8.39
CA ALA A 67 11.01 -6.35 7.68
C ALA A 67 10.79 -6.18 6.15
N PRO A 68 11.84 -5.78 5.40
CA PRO A 68 11.83 -5.96 3.95
C PRO A 68 11.51 -7.42 3.58
N ASP A 69 10.73 -7.63 2.51
CA ASP A 69 10.24 -8.96 2.13
C ASP A 69 9.48 -9.66 3.29
N PRO A 70 8.33 -9.12 3.71
CA PRO A 70 7.65 -9.55 4.92
C PRO A 70 7.27 -11.02 4.87
N THR A 71 7.45 -11.72 6.00
CA THR A 71 7.14 -13.14 6.11
C THR A 71 5.72 -13.37 6.60
N LEU A 72 5.20 -14.58 6.35
CA LEU A 72 3.92 -15.01 6.90
C LEU A 72 3.93 -14.98 8.44
N ALA A 73 5.05 -15.33 9.08
CA ALA A 73 5.18 -15.25 10.54
C ALA A 73 4.99 -13.81 11.05
N CYS A 74 5.61 -12.81 10.40
CA CYS A 74 5.39 -11.41 10.72
C CYS A 74 3.91 -11.00 10.59
N ALA A 75 3.24 -11.43 9.51
CA ALA A 75 1.83 -11.16 9.31
C ALA A 75 0.93 -11.81 10.38
N ILE A 76 1.24 -13.02 10.80
CA ILE A 76 0.53 -13.71 11.90
C ILE A 76 0.70 -12.96 13.22
N ASP A 77 1.91 -12.50 13.53
CA ASP A 77 2.16 -11.79 14.80
C ASP A 77 1.47 -10.41 14.81
N GLY A 78 1.49 -9.70 13.68
CA GLY A 78 0.72 -8.46 13.53
C GLY A 78 -0.80 -8.68 13.65
N ALA A 79 -1.34 -9.75 13.07
CA ALA A 79 -2.75 -10.10 13.19
C ALA A 79 -3.16 -10.44 14.65
N LYS A 80 -2.28 -11.12 15.41
CA LYS A 80 -2.49 -11.34 16.85
C LYS A 80 -2.56 -10.01 17.62
N ALA A 81 -1.65 -9.07 17.32
CA ALA A 81 -1.64 -7.75 17.91
C ALA A 81 -2.92 -6.95 17.55
N MET A 82 -3.36 -7.04 16.29
CA MET A 82 -4.66 -6.47 15.86
C MET A 82 -5.83 -7.07 16.64
N THR A 83 -5.86 -8.39 16.79
CA THR A 83 -6.92 -9.08 17.53
C THR A 83 -6.98 -8.64 18.99
N ALA A 84 -5.83 -8.41 19.62
CA ALA A 84 -5.78 -7.91 21.00
C ALA A 84 -6.22 -6.44 21.13
N PHE A 85 -5.98 -5.62 20.10
CA PHE A 85 -6.35 -4.20 20.07
C PHE A 85 -7.76 -3.94 19.55
N GLU A 86 -8.29 -4.78 18.67
CA GLU A 86 -9.60 -4.67 17.99
C GLU A 86 -9.78 -3.33 17.26
N PRO A 87 -8.96 -3.03 16.23
CA PRO A 87 -9.09 -1.81 15.45
C PRO A 87 -10.32 -1.82 14.55
N ASP A 88 -10.86 -0.64 14.26
CA ASP A 88 -11.86 -0.39 13.22
C ASP A 88 -11.28 0.32 11.98
N CYS A 89 -9.96 0.62 12.03
CA CYS A 89 -9.18 1.17 10.93
C CYS A 89 -7.75 0.63 11.00
N ILE A 90 -7.18 0.24 9.87
CA ILE A 90 -5.78 -0.14 9.73
C ILE A 90 -5.11 0.89 8.83
N ILE A 91 -3.96 1.43 9.25
CA ILE A 91 -3.19 2.42 8.49
C ILE A 91 -1.80 1.84 8.23
N ALA A 92 -1.54 1.42 7.00
CA ALA A 92 -0.22 0.93 6.61
C ALA A 92 0.63 2.11 6.08
N ILE A 93 1.75 2.39 6.74
CA ILE A 93 2.66 3.49 6.41
C ILE A 93 4.00 2.90 6.00
N GLY A 94 4.40 3.08 4.75
CA GLY A 94 5.69 2.58 4.27
C GLY A 94 5.75 2.31 2.79
N GLY A 95 6.71 1.50 2.38
CA GLY A 95 6.80 0.94 1.04
C GLY A 95 5.86 -0.25 0.85
N GLY A 96 6.02 -0.97 -0.28
CA GLY A 96 5.23 -2.18 -0.57
C GLY A 96 5.22 -3.19 0.57
N SER A 97 6.37 -3.43 1.21
CA SER A 97 6.49 -4.40 2.32
C SER A 97 5.54 -4.12 3.49
N ALA A 98 5.44 -2.86 3.94
CA ALA A 98 4.55 -2.48 5.04
C ALA A 98 3.07 -2.60 4.63
N MET A 99 2.74 -2.21 3.39
CA MET A 99 1.38 -2.30 2.88
C MET A 99 0.95 -3.75 2.65
N ASP A 100 1.83 -4.58 2.08
CA ASP A 100 1.56 -5.98 1.80
C ASP A 100 1.40 -6.79 3.10
N ALA A 101 2.32 -6.60 4.07
CA ALA A 101 2.18 -7.17 5.41
C ALA A 101 0.86 -6.75 6.05
N GLY A 102 0.54 -5.45 6.01
CA GLY A 102 -0.70 -4.91 6.55
C GLY A 102 -1.95 -5.53 5.93
N LYS A 103 -1.97 -5.75 4.62
CA LYS A 103 -3.08 -6.43 3.92
C LYS A 103 -3.29 -7.86 4.41
N ILE A 104 -2.19 -8.62 4.59
CA ILE A 104 -2.31 -10.00 5.07
C ILE A 104 -2.67 -10.02 6.56
N MET A 105 -2.12 -9.12 7.37
CA MET A 105 -2.55 -8.94 8.76
C MET A 105 -4.06 -8.65 8.84
N TRP A 106 -4.56 -7.79 7.95
CA TRP A 106 -5.99 -7.46 7.84
C TRP A 106 -6.84 -8.70 7.53
N VAL A 107 -6.43 -9.52 6.55
CA VAL A 107 -7.12 -10.78 6.25
C VAL A 107 -7.19 -11.67 7.48
N LEU A 108 -6.04 -11.94 8.12
CA LEU A 108 -5.97 -12.84 9.27
C LEU A 108 -6.70 -12.29 10.51
N TYR A 109 -6.82 -10.96 10.63
CA TYR A 109 -7.61 -10.31 11.69
C TYR A 109 -9.11 -10.48 11.47
N GLU A 110 -9.59 -10.26 10.26
CA GLU A 110 -11.02 -10.41 9.94
C GLU A 110 -11.44 -11.87 9.83
N HIS A 111 -10.57 -12.70 9.25
CA HIS A 111 -10.81 -14.10 8.90
C HIS A 111 -9.67 -15.00 9.40
N PRO A 112 -9.60 -15.26 10.71
CA PRO A 112 -8.54 -16.09 11.28
C PRO A 112 -8.57 -17.55 10.80
N GLU A 113 -9.67 -17.98 10.21
CA GLU A 113 -9.84 -19.28 9.56
C GLU A 113 -9.24 -19.37 8.14
N ALA A 114 -8.83 -18.23 7.55
CA ALA A 114 -8.32 -18.20 6.17
C ALA A 114 -6.96 -18.92 6.07
N ASP A 115 -6.88 -19.87 5.14
CA ASP A 115 -5.63 -20.59 4.87
C ASP A 115 -4.78 -19.83 3.85
N PHE A 116 -3.53 -19.54 4.23
CA PHE A 116 -2.61 -18.79 3.38
C PHE A 116 -2.30 -19.52 2.07
N MET A 117 -2.10 -20.84 2.12
CA MET A 117 -1.76 -21.62 0.92
C MET A 117 -2.93 -21.68 -0.06
N ASP A 118 -4.14 -21.77 0.43
CA ASP A 118 -5.34 -21.72 -0.43
C ASP A 118 -5.45 -20.37 -1.15
N MET A 119 -5.16 -19.26 -0.44
CA MET A 119 -5.12 -17.93 -1.04
C MET A 119 -4.01 -17.80 -2.09
N ALA A 120 -2.81 -18.33 -1.82
CA ALA A 120 -1.67 -18.29 -2.73
C ALA A 120 -1.92 -19.14 -3.99
N MET A 121 -2.50 -20.33 -3.85
CA MET A 121 -2.82 -21.22 -4.99
C MET A 121 -3.82 -20.60 -5.96
N ARG A 122 -4.72 -19.75 -5.48
CA ARG A 122 -5.66 -19.03 -6.33
C ARG A 122 -4.97 -18.11 -7.35
N PHE A 123 -3.85 -17.50 -6.99
CA PHE A 123 -3.06 -16.70 -7.91
C PHE A 123 -2.31 -17.57 -8.93
N ILE A 124 -1.76 -18.70 -8.49
CA ILE A 124 -0.98 -19.60 -9.34
C ILE A 124 -1.85 -20.24 -10.43
N ASP A 125 -3.10 -20.56 -10.11
CA ASP A 125 -4.06 -21.11 -11.09
C ASP A 125 -5.35 -20.28 -11.14
N ILE A 126 -5.25 -19.14 -11.81
CA ILE A 126 -6.37 -18.21 -12.01
C ILE A 126 -7.59 -18.87 -12.72
N ARG A 127 -7.37 -19.98 -13.44
CA ARG A 127 -8.43 -20.70 -14.15
C ARG A 127 -9.23 -21.61 -13.23
N LYS A 128 -8.59 -22.13 -12.21
CA LYS A 128 -9.21 -23.12 -11.30
C LYS A 128 -9.94 -22.50 -10.13
N ARG A 129 -9.65 -21.26 -9.75
CA ARG A 129 -10.28 -20.49 -8.65
C ARG A 129 -10.95 -21.39 -7.59
N VAL A 130 -10.16 -22.32 -7.07
CA VAL A 130 -10.66 -23.34 -6.14
C VAL A 130 -11.04 -22.72 -4.79
N TYR A 131 -10.39 -21.58 -4.46
CA TYR A 131 -10.60 -20.86 -3.22
C TYR A 131 -11.40 -19.58 -3.46
N THR A 132 -12.43 -19.36 -2.66
CA THR A 132 -13.16 -18.09 -2.62
C THR A 132 -12.52 -17.18 -1.56
N PHE A 133 -11.95 -16.07 -1.98
CA PHE A 133 -11.36 -15.11 -1.06
C PHE A 133 -12.44 -14.55 -0.11
N PRO A 134 -12.18 -14.44 1.20
CA PRO A 134 -13.17 -13.91 2.13
C PRO A 134 -13.46 -12.43 1.84
N LYS A 135 -14.68 -11.99 2.16
CA LYS A 135 -15.07 -10.59 2.01
C LYS A 135 -14.41 -9.76 3.11
N MET A 136 -13.76 -8.67 2.70
CA MET A 136 -13.01 -7.80 3.59
C MET A 136 -13.76 -6.51 3.95
N GLY A 137 -13.35 -5.89 5.05
CA GLY A 137 -13.83 -4.57 5.47
C GLY A 137 -15.03 -4.58 6.43
N GLU A 138 -15.35 -5.74 7.01
CA GLU A 138 -16.44 -5.85 7.99
C GLU A 138 -16.01 -5.37 9.38
N LYS A 139 -14.78 -5.66 9.81
CA LYS A 139 -14.25 -5.22 11.11
C LYS A 139 -13.49 -3.91 11.01
N ALA A 140 -12.64 -3.77 10.00
CA ALA A 140 -11.77 -2.61 9.83
C ALA A 140 -11.65 -2.17 8.38
N MET A 141 -11.61 -0.87 8.12
CA MET A 141 -11.20 -0.34 6.83
C MET A 141 -9.67 -0.32 6.72
N PHE A 142 -9.15 -0.38 5.49
CA PHE A 142 -7.71 -0.33 5.22
C PHE A 142 -7.34 0.99 4.53
N VAL A 143 -6.39 1.70 5.12
CA VAL A 143 -5.80 2.95 4.60
C VAL A 143 -4.33 2.70 4.29
N ALA A 144 -3.89 3.07 3.10
CA ALA A 144 -2.50 2.94 2.68
C ALA A 144 -1.84 4.31 2.49
N VAL A 145 -0.67 4.49 3.11
CA VAL A 145 0.12 5.73 3.06
C VAL A 145 1.53 5.40 2.56
N PRO A 146 1.80 5.49 1.25
CA PRO A 146 3.10 5.16 0.69
C PRO A 146 4.17 6.18 1.08
N THR A 147 5.39 5.69 1.39
CA THR A 147 6.59 6.49 1.63
C THR A 147 7.62 6.36 0.51
N SER A 148 7.30 5.57 -0.51
CA SER A 148 8.09 5.39 -1.73
C SER A 148 7.19 5.51 -2.96
N ALA A 149 7.76 5.87 -4.10
CA ALA A 149 7.06 6.04 -5.36
C ALA A 149 7.44 4.90 -6.33
N GLY A 150 6.86 3.72 -6.17
CA GLY A 150 7.22 2.54 -6.95
C GLY A 150 6.12 1.51 -7.07
N THR A 151 5.89 0.73 -6.03
CA THR A 151 5.05 -0.47 -6.06
C THR A 151 3.57 -0.22 -6.39
N GLY A 152 3.04 0.96 -6.06
CA GLY A 152 1.61 1.22 -6.21
C GLY A 152 0.71 0.35 -5.31
N SER A 153 1.28 -0.30 -4.27
CA SER A 153 0.51 -1.21 -3.40
C SER A 153 -0.68 -0.51 -2.73
N GLU A 154 -0.64 0.80 -2.60
CA GLU A 154 -1.75 1.60 -2.07
C GLU A 154 -3.02 1.56 -2.92
N VAL A 155 -2.92 1.15 -4.19
CA VAL A 155 -4.04 1.06 -5.14
C VAL A 155 -4.17 -0.28 -5.84
N THR A 156 -3.41 -1.30 -5.40
CA THR A 156 -3.42 -2.61 -6.03
C THR A 156 -4.12 -3.66 -5.17
N PRO A 157 -4.75 -4.67 -5.79
CA PRO A 157 -5.36 -5.81 -5.12
C PRO A 157 -4.34 -6.93 -4.83
N PHE A 158 -3.06 -6.59 -4.71
CA PHE A 158 -1.97 -7.54 -4.51
C PHE A 158 -1.33 -7.40 -3.13
N ALA A 159 -0.81 -8.50 -2.62
CA ALA A 159 0.14 -8.55 -1.52
C ALA A 159 1.16 -9.66 -1.76
N VAL A 160 2.45 -9.39 -1.56
CA VAL A 160 3.51 -10.37 -1.71
C VAL A 160 4.06 -10.72 -0.34
N ILE A 161 4.00 -12.00 0.01
CA ILE A 161 4.49 -12.52 1.29
C ILE A 161 5.52 -13.61 1.03
N THR A 162 6.59 -13.59 1.80
CA THR A 162 7.67 -14.57 1.74
C THR A 162 7.38 -15.70 2.72
N ASP A 163 7.46 -16.94 2.25
CA ASP A 163 7.54 -18.10 3.13
C ASP A 163 8.92 -18.14 3.79
N GLY A 164 8.94 -18.02 5.11
CA GLY A 164 10.20 -17.93 5.87
C GLY A 164 11.08 -19.19 5.81
N ASP A 165 10.47 -20.35 5.57
CA ASP A 165 11.19 -21.63 5.54
C ASP A 165 11.83 -21.91 4.17
N SER A 166 11.09 -21.64 3.10
CA SER A 166 11.55 -21.90 1.72
C SER A 166 12.17 -20.69 1.03
N GLY A 167 11.94 -19.48 1.53
CA GLY A 167 12.31 -18.21 0.88
C GLY A 167 11.50 -17.90 -0.38
N VAL A 168 10.45 -18.67 -0.67
CA VAL A 168 9.60 -18.47 -1.84
C VAL A 168 8.66 -17.29 -1.58
N LYS A 169 8.56 -16.40 -2.58
CA LYS A 169 7.60 -15.29 -2.56
C LYS A 169 6.28 -15.71 -3.18
N TYR A 170 5.21 -15.56 -2.43
CA TYR A 170 3.86 -15.86 -2.86
C TYR A 170 3.10 -14.56 -3.10
N PRO A 171 2.76 -14.22 -4.35
CA PRO A 171 1.84 -13.14 -4.64
C PRO A 171 0.40 -13.61 -4.38
N LEU A 172 -0.32 -12.88 -3.55
CA LEU A 172 -1.75 -13.03 -3.36
C LEU A 172 -2.46 -11.94 -4.17
N ALA A 173 -3.51 -12.30 -4.87
CA ALA A 173 -4.25 -11.38 -5.72
C ALA A 173 -5.76 -11.59 -5.58
N ASP A 174 -6.41 -10.63 -4.98
CA ASP A 174 -7.87 -10.53 -4.96
C ASP A 174 -8.28 -9.07 -4.72
N TYR A 175 -9.37 -8.66 -5.35
CA TYR A 175 -9.89 -7.30 -5.17
C TYR A 175 -10.32 -6.98 -3.74
N GLU A 176 -10.53 -7.97 -2.90
CA GLU A 176 -10.76 -7.79 -1.47
C GLU A 176 -9.53 -7.26 -0.72
N LEU A 177 -8.32 -7.42 -1.27
CA LEU A 177 -7.08 -6.85 -0.73
C LEU A 177 -6.87 -5.38 -1.10
N MET A 178 -7.72 -4.81 -1.95
CA MET A 178 -7.58 -3.41 -2.35
C MET A 178 -7.86 -2.48 -1.16
N PRO A 179 -6.96 -1.53 -0.85
CA PRO A 179 -7.21 -0.54 0.19
C PRO A 179 -8.51 0.25 -0.05
N ASN A 180 -9.22 0.58 1.02
CA ASN A 180 -10.39 1.46 0.91
C ASN A 180 -9.97 2.91 0.59
N MET A 181 -8.83 3.33 1.17
CA MET A 181 -8.31 4.68 0.98
C MET A 181 -6.80 4.65 0.75
N ALA A 182 -6.33 5.40 -0.24
CA ALA A 182 -4.91 5.68 -0.46
C ALA A 182 -4.63 7.16 -0.18
N ILE A 183 -3.52 7.46 0.53
CA ILE A 183 -3.10 8.83 0.85
C ILE A 183 -1.69 9.04 0.31
N VAL A 184 -1.59 9.60 -0.89
CA VAL A 184 -0.34 9.82 -1.62
C VAL A 184 0.14 11.24 -1.34
N ASP A 185 0.80 11.42 -0.20
CA ASP A 185 1.33 12.72 0.23
C ASP A 185 2.84 12.79 -0.04
N ALA A 186 3.25 13.78 -0.83
CA ALA A 186 4.66 13.98 -1.14
C ALA A 186 5.53 14.23 0.12
N ASP A 187 4.97 14.80 1.19
CA ASP A 187 5.70 15.01 2.44
C ASP A 187 6.19 13.69 3.05
N MET A 188 5.46 12.61 2.87
CA MET A 188 5.87 11.27 3.31
C MET A 188 7.04 10.68 2.51
N MET A 189 7.34 11.24 1.33
CA MET A 189 8.35 10.75 0.39
C MET A 189 9.57 11.68 0.25
N MET A 190 9.53 12.88 0.85
CA MET A 190 10.53 13.93 0.63
C MET A 190 11.95 13.47 0.92
N ASN A 191 12.15 12.70 1.99
CA ASN A 191 13.47 12.27 2.46
C ASN A 191 13.87 10.87 1.95
N ALA A 192 13.16 10.31 0.97
CA ALA A 192 13.54 9.03 0.38
C ALA A 192 14.97 9.11 -0.22
N PRO A 193 15.89 8.21 0.18
CA PRO A 193 17.27 8.25 -0.30
C PRO A 193 17.34 7.96 -1.80
N LYS A 194 18.44 8.39 -2.43
CA LYS A 194 18.65 8.25 -3.89
C LYS A 194 18.49 6.82 -4.39
N GLY A 195 19.05 5.85 -3.66
CA GLY A 195 18.94 4.43 -4.01
C GLY A 195 17.49 3.94 -4.02
N LEU A 196 16.70 4.30 -3.01
CA LEU A 196 15.28 3.98 -2.97
C LEU A 196 14.52 4.72 -4.08
N THR A 197 14.82 6.01 -4.29
CA THR A 197 14.19 6.82 -5.33
C THR A 197 14.38 6.23 -6.73
N SER A 198 15.61 5.80 -7.07
CA SER A 198 15.89 5.19 -8.38
C SER A 198 15.26 3.81 -8.50
N ALA A 199 15.42 2.94 -7.50
CA ALA A 199 14.89 1.59 -7.55
C ALA A 199 13.36 1.59 -7.67
N SER A 200 12.68 2.34 -6.80
CA SER A 200 11.22 2.44 -6.84
C SER A 200 10.70 3.15 -8.10
N GLY A 201 11.40 4.19 -8.57
CA GLY A 201 11.02 4.87 -9.80
C GLY A 201 11.12 3.99 -11.04
N ILE A 202 12.16 3.14 -11.14
CA ILE A 202 12.29 2.15 -12.24
C ILE A 202 11.26 1.03 -12.09
N ASP A 203 10.93 0.62 -10.89
CA ASP A 203 9.83 -0.32 -10.61
C ASP A 203 8.50 0.22 -11.18
N ALA A 204 8.19 1.48 -10.93
CA ALA A 204 7.01 2.13 -11.52
C ALA A 204 7.06 2.18 -13.06
N VAL A 205 8.25 2.35 -13.68
CA VAL A 205 8.41 2.23 -15.15
C VAL A 205 8.03 0.83 -15.60
N SER A 206 8.55 -0.22 -14.92
CA SER A 206 8.25 -1.62 -15.25
C SER A 206 6.75 -1.89 -15.18
N HIS A 207 6.09 -1.47 -14.09
CA HIS A 207 4.64 -1.63 -13.93
C HIS A 207 3.86 -0.98 -15.09
N ALA A 208 4.18 0.27 -15.43
CA ALA A 208 3.49 0.97 -16.49
C ALA A 208 3.74 0.36 -17.88
N LEU A 209 4.96 -0.13 -18.15
CA LEU A 209 5.28 -0.82 -19.41
C LEU A 209 4.57 -2.18 -19.49
N GLU A 210 4.58 -2.95 -18.41
CA GLU A 210 3.92 -4.25 -18.35
C GLU A 210 2.40 -4.11 -18.49
N ALA A 211 1.80 -3.12 -17.82
CA ALA A 211 0.38 -2.82 -17.98
C ALA A 211 0.03 -2.48 -19.43
N TYR A 212 0.83 -1.62 -20.09
CA TYR A 212 0.61 -1.23 -21.49
C TYR A 212 0.80 -2.39 -22.47
N ALA A 213 1.74 -3.30 -22.20
CA ALA A 213 2.00 -4.47 -23.02
C ALA A 213 1.13 -5.69 -22.69
N SER A 214 0.28 -5.58 -21.66
CA SER A 214 -0.56 -6.69 -21.19
C SER A 214 -1.60 -7.09 -22.22
N VAL A 215 -1.88 -8.39 -22.31
CA VAL A 215 -3.02 -8.90 -23.09
C VAL A 215 -4.39 -8.47 -22.52
N MET A 216 -4.39 -7.91 -21.32
CA MET A 216 -5.59 -7.37 -20.65
C MET A 216 -5.65 -5.83 -20.72
N ALA A 217 -4.73 -5.18 -21.45
CA ALA A 217 -4.71 -3.74 -21.61
C ALA A 217 -6.03 -3.22 -22.18
N THR A 218 -6.41 -2.03 -21.74
CA THR A 218 -7.65 -1.35 -22.15
C THR A 218 -7.37 0.14 -22.36
N ASP A 219 -8.28 0.87 -23.01
CA ASP A 219 -8.14 2.33 -23.17
C ASP A 219 -7.98 3.06 -21.84
N TYR A 220 -8.55 2.53 -20.75
CA TYR A 220 -8.40 3.10 -19.39
C TYR A 220 -7.00 2.87 -18.84
N THR A 221 -6.52 1.63 -18.87
CA THR A 221 -5.19 1.27 -18.34
C THR A 221 -4.08 1.88 -19.19
N ASP A 222 -4.23 1.91 -20.52
CA ASP A 222 -3.29 2.54 -21.46
C ASP A 222 -3.13 4.04 -21.18
N GLY A 223 -4.25 4.74 -20.94
CA GLY A 223 -4.21 6.14 -20.58
C GLY A 223 -3.43 6.41 -19.29
N LEU A 224 -3.62 5.58 -18.26
CA LEU A 224 -2.89 5.66 -16.99
C LEU A 224 -1.41 5.31 -17.16
N ALA A 225 -1.10 4.20 -17.83
CA ALA A 225 0.26 3.72 -18.08
C ALA A 225 1.10 4.74 -18.87
N LEU A 226 0.59 5.25 -19.98
CA LEU A 226 1.29 6.24 -20.81
C LEU A 226 1.48 7.56 -20.05
N ARG A 227 0.48 8.01 -19.30
CA ARG A 227 0.63 9.21 -18.48
C ARG A 227 1.66 9.03 -17.38
N SER A 228 1.65 7.88 -16.72
CA SER A 228 2.65 7.52 -15.70
C SER A 228 4.05 7.55 -16.29
N LEU A 229 4.31 6.86 -17.39
CA LEU A 229 5.63 6.83 -18.07
C LEU A 229 6.12 8.23 -18.39
N LYS A 230 5.26 9.08 -18.99
CA LYS A 230 5.62 10.47 -19.30
C LYS A 230 6.05 11.23 -18.05
N MET A 231 5.33 11.07 -16.94
CA MET A 231 5.67 11.74 -15.68
C MET A 231 6.96 11.19 -15.07
N ILE A 232 7.17 9.87 -15.08
CA ILE A 232 8.37 9.26 -14.51
C ILE A 232 9.62 9.74 -15.27
N PHE A 233 9.63 9.70 -16.60
CA PHE A 233 10.78 10.17 -17.39
C PHE A 233 11.08 11.66 -17.19
N GLU A 234 10.08 12.48 -16.89
CA GLU A 234 10.26 13.90 -16.63
C GLU A 234 10.77 14.17 -15.20
N TYR A 235 10.21 13.47 -14.20
CA TYR A 235 10.41 13.83 -12.79
C TYR A 235 11.34 12.91 -12.01
N LEU A 236 11.57 11.65 -12.44
CA LEU A 236 12.49 10.76 -11.74
C LEU A 236 13.93 11.29 -11.68
N PRO A 237 14.53 11.83 -12.76
CA PRO A 237 15.84 12.43 -12.68
C PRO A 237 15.90 13.57 -11.67
N ARG A 238 14.90 14.43 -11.64
CA ARG A 238 14.81 15.55 -10.68
C ARG A 238 14.67 15.06 -9.24
N ALA A 239 13.80 14.08 -9.01
CA ALA A 239 13.60 13.48 -7.68
C ALA A 239 14.87 12.76 -7.19
N TYR A 240 15.64 12.17 -8.09
CA TYR A 240 16.93 11.52 -7.78
C TYR A 240 18.00 12.55 -7.44
N ASP A 241 18.13 13.61 -8.25
CA ASP A 241 19.20 14.61 -8.07
C ASP A 241 18.98 15.47 -6.85
N ASN A 242 17.76 15.96 -6.62
CA ASN A 242 17.45 16.96 -5.60
C ASN A 242 16.10 16.72 -4.88
N GLY A 243 15.68 15.48 -4.73
CA GLY A 243 14.37 15.11 -4.17
C GLY A 243 13.99 15.82 -2.86
N PRO A 244 14.88 15.92 -1.86
CA PRO A 244 14.57 16.61 -0.60
C PRO A 244 14.17 18.09 -0.76
N ASN A 245 14.59 18.75 -1.84
CA ASN A 245 14.30 20.16 -2.11
C ASN A 245 13.41 20.35 -3.36
N ASP A 246 12.91 19.28 -3.96
CA ASP A 246 12.01 19.35 -5.12
C ASP A 246 10.66 18.65 -4.82
N PRO A 247 9.78 19.33 -4.06
CA PRO A 247 8.48 18.76 -3.69
C PRO A 247 7.58 18.50 -4.92
N VAL A 248 7.79 19.22 -6.01
CA VAL A 248 7.04 19.00 -7.25
C VAL A 248 7.44 17.65 -7.85
N ALA A 249 8.75 17.36 -7.95
CA ALA A 249 9.21 16.08 -8.46
C ALA A 249 8.74 14.91 -7.58
N ARG A 250 8.79 15.06 -6.25
CA ARG A 250 8.28 14.03 -5.32
C ARG A 250 6.77 13.80 -5.48
N GLU A 251 5.97 14.85 -5.56
CA GLU A 251 4.53 14.74 -5.79
C GLU A 251 4.23 14.05 -7.13
N LYS A 252 4.91 14.46 -8.20
CA LYS A 252 4.71 13.86 -9.52
C LYS A 252 5.15 12.41 -9.58
N MET A 253 6.22 12.04 -8.89
CA MET A 253 6.65 10.64 -8.81
C MET A 253 5.66 9.78 -8.00
N GLY A 254 5.16 10.27 -6.86
CA GLY A 254 4.11 9.60 -6.11
C GLY A 254 2.87 9.34 -6.96
N ASN A 255 2.36 10.39 -7.60
CA ASN A 255 1.19 10.28 -8.50
C ASN A 255 1.45 9.32 -9.68
N ALA A 256 2.65 9.34 -10.26
CA ALA A 256 2.99 8.46 -11.37
C ALA A 256 3.03 6.99 -10.95
N ALA A 257 3.64 6.68 -9.80
CA ALA A 257 3.67 5.32 -9.25
C ALA A 257 2.25 4.80 -8.96
N THR A 258 1.41 5.63 -8.34
CA THR A 258 -0.01 5.31 -8.10
C THR A 258 -0.76 5.04 -9.40
N MET A 259 -0.55 5.86 -10.44
CA MET A 259 -1.18 5.65 -11.76
C MET A 259 -0.69 4.36 -12.44
N ALA A 260 0.61 4.02 -12.31
CA ALA A 260 1.15 2.76 -12.81
C ALA A 260 0.54 1.55 -12.08
N GLY A 261 0.33 1.66 -10.75
CA GLY A 261 -0.32 0.62 -9.97
C GLY A 261 -1.81 0.45 -10.29
N MET A 262 -2.49 1.51 -10.73
CA MET A 262 -3.88 1.43 -11.20
C MET A 262 -4.01 0.82 -12.59
N ALA A 263 -2.98 0.97 -13.42
CA ALA A 263 -2.97 0.46 -14.78
C ALA A 263 -2.83 -1.05 -14.83
#